data_4b8a6c6a31bb60d590ae7c3be2f37ea3
#
_entry.id   4b8a6c6a31bb60d590ae7c3be2f37ea3
#
_cell.length_a   1.000
_cell.length_b   1.000
_cell.length_c   1.000
_cell.angle_alpha   90.00
_cell.angle_beta   90.00
_cell.angle_gamma   90.00
#
_symmetry.space_group_name_H-M   'P 1'
#
loop_
_entity.id
_entity.type
_entity.pdbx_description
1 polymer ?
#
loop_
_entity_poly.entity_id
_entity_poly.type
_entity_poly.pdbx_seq_one_letter_code
_entity_poly.pdbx_strand_id
1 'polypeptide(L)' 'MPFLDTKGLACPLPVLKARKALAGLKPGEVLEIEATDPAASRDFPAFCASAGHELVEAGERAGSLVFKIRKGAPSRAPE' A
#
# COMPACT_ATOMS: atom_id res chain seq x y z
N MET A 1 5.39 12.86 3.90
CA MET A 1 4.99 11.45 3.63
C MET A 1 4.26 11.43 2.31
N PRO A 2 4.72 10.63 1.35
CA PRO A 2 4.02 10.57 0.06
C PRO A 2 2.60 10.03 0.21
N PHE A 3 1.74 10.50 -0.65
CA PHE A 3 0.32 10.15 -0.62
C PHE A 3 -0.11 9.66 -2.00
N LEU A 4 -0.87 8.57 -2.04
CA LEU A 4 -1.39 8.00 -3.27
C LEU A 4 -2.90 7.92 -3.20
N ASP A 5 -3.58 8.61 -4.12
CA ASP A 5 -5.02 8.59 -4.18
C ASP A 5 -5.47 7.53 -5.18
N THR A 6 -6.14 6.49 -4.67
CA THR A 6 -6.71 5.44 -5.51
C THR A 6 -8.22 5.38 -5.38
N LYS A 7 -8.85 6.48 -4.92
CA LYS A 7 -10.30 6.51 -4.83
C LYS A 7 -10.90 6.31 -6.21
N GLY A 8 -11.99 5.57 -6.27
CA GLY A 8 -12.69 5.29 -7.52
C GLY A 8 -12.11 4.15 -8.32
N LEU A 9 -10.95 3.61 -7.93
CA LEU A 9 -10.36 2.49 -8.65
C LEU A 9 -10.80 1.17 -8.02
N ALA A 10 -11.02 0.17 -8.89
CA ALA A 10 -11.41 -1.15 -8.45
C ALA A 10 -10.20 -2.08 -8.40
N CYS A 11 -10.30 -3.10 -7.56
CA CYS A 11 -9.31 -4.15 -7.48
C CYS A 11 -9.00 -4.69 -8.89
N PRO A 12 -7.73 -4.90 -9.24
CA PRO A 12 -6.54 -4.79 -8.40
C PRO A 12 -5.80 -3.48 -8.56
N LEU A 13 -6.40 -2.45 -9.14
CA LEU A 13 -5.71 -1.21 -9.49
C LEU A 13 -5.10 -0.49 -8.29
N PRO A 14 -5.77 -0.39 -7.13
CA PRO A 14 -5.14 0.29 -6.00
C PRO A 14 -3.81 -0.35 -5.61
N VAL A 15 -3.75 -1.67 -5.56
CA VAL A 15 -2.52 -2.37 -5.20
C VAL A 15 -1.45 -2.20 -6.26
N LEU A 16 -1.83 -2.25 -7.54
CA LEU A 16 -0.87 -2.07 -8.63
C LEU A 16 -0.25 -0.67 -8.61
N LYS A 17 -1.07 0.34 -8.33
CA LYS A 17 -0.56 1.71 -8.24
C LYS A 17 0.34 1.88 -7.02
N ALA A 18 -0.03 1.27 -5.89
CA ALA A 18 0.79 1.34 -4.69
C ALA A 18 2.13 0.64 -4.91
N ARG A 19 2.14 -0.48 -5.59
CA ARG A 19 3.36 -1.21 -5.90
C ARG A 19 4.32 -0.34 -6.71
N LYS A 20 3.79 0.35 -7.71
CA LYS A 20 4.59 1.22 -8.53
C LYS A 20 5.13 2.41 -7.73
N ALA A 21 4.29 3.00 -6.88
CA ALA A 21 4.71 4.13 -6.05
C ALA A 21 5.79 3.71 -5.06
N LEU A 22 5.62 2.55 -4.44
CA LEU A 22 6.61 2.06 -3.47
C LEU A 22 7.95 1.75 -4.12
N ALA A 23 7.94 1.35 -5.39
CA ALA A 23 9.18 1.07 -6.10
C ALA A 23 10.07 2.31 -6.19
N GLY A 24 9.49 3.50 -6.17
CA GLY A 24 10.24 4.74 -6.21
C GLY A 24 10.66 5.29 -4.87
N LEU A 25 10.29 4.61 -3.79
CA LEU A 25 10.63 5.06 -2.44
C LEU A 25 11.86 4.34 -1.91
N LYS A 26 12.47 4.95 -0.90
CA LYS A 26 13.60 4.31 -0.21
C LYS A 26 13.07 3.42 0.90
N PRO A 27 13.82 2.37 1.25
CA PRO A 27 13.41 1.53 2.38
C PRO A 27 13.19 2.36 3.64
N GLY A 28 12.12 2.09 4.35
CA GLY A 28 11.76 2.81 5.55
C GLY A 28 10.83 3.97 5.32
N GLU A 29 10.67 4.43 4.07
CA GLU A 29 9.70 5.47 3.77
C GLU A 29 8.29 4.92 3.83
N VAL A 30 7.34 5.77 4.25
CA VAL A 30 5.95 5.38 4.41
C VAL A 30 5.11 6.03 3.32
N LEU A 31 4.28 5.22 2.67
CA LEU A 31 3.32 5.69 1.67
C LEU A 31 1.92 5.65 2.28
N GLU A 32 1.20 6.76 2.18
CA GLU A 32 -0.19 6.80 2.60
C GLU A 32 -1.06 6.62 1.36
N ILE A 33 -2.04 5.72 1.46
CA ILE A 33 -2.91 5.36 0.33
C ILE A 33 -4.35 5.51 0.75
N GLU A 34 -5.16 6.11 -0.11
CA GLU A 34 -6.60 6.21 0.12
C GLU A 34 -7.33 5.44 -0.97
N ALA A 35 -8.30 4.60 -0.58
CA ALA A 35 -9.01 3.74 -1.51
C ALA A 35 -10.47 3.67 -1.13
N THR A 36 -11.34 3.44 -2.11
CA THR A 36 -12.78 3.27 -1.84
C THR A 36 -13.28 1.87 -2.14
N ASP A 37 -12.48 1.03 -2.79
CA ASP A 37 -12.88 -0.35 -3.08
C ASP A 37 -12.77 -1.18 -1.80
N PRO A 38 -13.85 -1.84 -1.36
CA PRO A 38 -13.80 -2.67 -0.16
C PRO A 38 -12.76 -3.78 -0.21
N ALA A 39 -12.41 -4.27 -1.39
CA ALA A 39 -11.40 -5.30 -1.53
C ALA A 39 -10.02 -4.85 -1.06
N ALA A 40 -9.80 -3.53 -0.99
CA ALA A 40 -8.51 -3.00 -0.55
C ALA A 40 -8.18 -3.44 0.87
N SER A 41 -9.19 -3.61 1.72
CA SER A 41 -8.97 -4.02 3.10
C SER A 41 -8.38 -5.42 3.21
N ARG A 42 -8.54 -6.23 2.18
CA ARG A 42 -7.95 -7.57 2.12
C ARG A 42 -6.69 -7.56 1.26
N ASP A 43 -6.70 -6.79 0.18
CA ASP A 43 -5.63 -6.82 -0.81
C ASP A 43 -4.35 -6.17 -0.31
N PHE A 44 -4.44 -5.08 0.44
CA PHE A 44 -3.24 -4.40 0.91
C PHE A 44 -2.47 -5.21 1.95
N PRO A 45 -3.13 -5.82 2.95
CA PRO A 45 -2.37 -6.71 3.86
C PRO A 45 -1.70 -7.87 3.13
N ALA A 46 -2.39 -8.47 2.18
CA ALA A 46 -1.82 -9.58 1.42
C ALA A 46 -0.64 -9.11 0.57
N PHE A 47 -0.76 -7.95 -0.06
CA PHE A 47 0.32 -7.39 -0.85
C PHE A 47 1.54 -7.10 0.01
N CYS A 48 1.34 -6.50 1.19
CA CYS A 48 2.45 -6.18 2.07
C CYS A 48 3.19 -7.44 2.52
N ALA A 49 2.42 -8.48 2.87
CA ALA A 49 3.03 -9.74 3.28
C ALA A 49 3.83 -10.37 2.15
N SER A 50 3.27 -10.33 0.95
CA SER A 50 3.89 -10.95 -0.22
C SER A 50 5.15 -10.20 -0.67
N ALA A 51 5.10 -8.86 -0.61
CA ALA A 51 6.19 -8.03 -1.14
C ALA A 51 7.22 -7.66 -0.08
N GLY A 52 6.99 -8.01 1.18
CA GLY A 52 7.95 -7.70 2.23
C GLY A 52 7.86 -6.28 2.75
N HIS A 53 6.70 -5.63 2.60
CA HIS A 53 6.47 -4.31 3.17
C HIS A 53 5.73 -4.44 4.49
N GLU A 54 5.73 -3.38 5.28
CA GLU A 54 5.04 -3.35 6.55
C GLU A 54 3.77 -2.51 6.44
N LEU A 55 2.62 -3.08 6.80
CA LEU A 55 1.38 -2.32 6.91
C LEU A 55 1.36 -1.65 8.28
N VAL A 56 1.68 -0.37 8.30
CA VAL A 56 1.84 0.37 9.55
C VAL A 56 0.49 0.71 10.14
N GLU A 57 -0.46 1.07 9.29
CA GLU A 57 -1.77 1.50 9.75
C GLU A 57 -2.81 1.22 8.69
N ALA A 58 -4.01 0.84 9.13
CA ALA A 58 -5.16 0.65 8.25
C ALA A 58 -6.39 1.15 8.99
N GLY A 59 -7.21 1.95 8.32
CA GLY A 59 -8.40 2.50 8.94
C GLY A 59 -9.30 3.18 7.92
N GLU A 60 -10.22 3.97 8.44
CA GLU A 60 -11.17 4.72 7.61
C GLU A 60 -11.09 6.20 7.93
N ARG A 61 -11.34 7.01 6.91
CA ARG A 61 -11.43 8.45 7.08
C ARG A 61 -12.43 8.98 6.05
N ALA A 62 -13.50 9.60 6.53
CA ALA A 62 -14.53 10.22 5.68
C ALA A 62 -15.06 9.27 4.62
N GLY A 63 -15.29 8.01 4.99
CA GLY A 63 -15.89 7.03 4.09
C GLY A 63 -14.90 6.33 3.18
N SER A 64 -13.62 6.68 3.25
CA SER A 64 -12.58 6.02 2.47
C SER A 64 -11.71 5.15 3.37
N LEU A 65 -11.10 4.13 2.77
CA LEU A 65 -10.10 3.32 3.45
C LEU A 65 -8.75 3.99 3.33
N VAL A 66 -8.00 4.04 4.42
CA VAL A 66 -6.67 4.65 4.43
C VAL A 66 -5.67 3.63 4.94
N PHE A 67 -4.57 3.49 4.21
CA PHE A 67 -3.51 2.56 4.55
C PHE A 67 -2.18 3.30 4.59
N LYS A 68 -1.33 2.96 5.55
CA LYS A 68 0.04 3.46 5.59
C LYS A 68 0.97 2.28 5.52
N ILE A 69 1.81 2.25 4.49
CA ILE A 69 2.70 1.15 4.20
C ILE A 69 4.14 1.64 4.24
N ARG A 70 4.96 1.02 5.08
CA ARG A 70 6.38 1.30 5.13
C ARG A 70 7.09 0.38 4.15
N LYS A 71 7.89 0.98 3.28
CA LYS A 71 8.63 0.20 2.31
C LYS A 71 9.66 -0.68 3.01
N GLY A 72 9.62 -1.97 2.71
CA GLY A 72 10.56 -2.92 3.24
C GLY A 72 11.95 -2.77 2.62
N ALA A 73 12.95 -3.30 3.30
CA ALA A 73 14.29 -3.32 2.78
C ALA A 73 14.34 -4.20 1.53
N PRO A 74 15.25 -3.90 0.58
CA PRO A 74 15.41 -4.78 -0.56
C PRO A 74 15.74 -6.17 -0.09
N SER A 75 15.06 -7.09 -0.63
CA SER A 75 15.22 -8.45 -0.27
C SER A 75 16.53 -8.95 -0.76
N ARG A 76 17.09 -9.45 -0.05
CA ARG A 76 17.99 -10.01 -0.41
C ARG A 76 17.58 -11.11 -0.77
N ALA A 77 17.19 -11.50 -1.35
CA ALA A 77 16.57 -12.34 -1.50
C ALA A 77 16.76 -13.40 -1.69
N PRO A 78 16.82 -13.93 -1.73
CA PRO A 78 17.05 -14.64 -1.87
C PRO A 78 17.11 -15.15 -2.52
N GLU A 79 17.31 -14.88 -2.62
CA GLU A 79 17.22 -14.98 -2.91
C GLU A 79 17.23 -15.46 -3.08
#